data_edbf2ad0504246947fc050d695e108a9
#
_entry.id   edbf2ad0504246947fc050d695e108a9
#
_cell.length_a   1.000
_cell.length_b   1.000
_cell.length_c   1.000
_cell.angle_alpha   90.00
_cell.angle_beta   90.00
_cell.angle_gamma   90.00
#
_symmetry.space_group_name_H-M   'P 1'
#
loop_
_entity.id
_entity.type
_entity.pdbx_description
1 polymer ?
#
loop_
_entity_poly.entity_id
_entity_poly.type
_entity_poly.pdbx_seq_one_letter_code
_entity_poly.pdbx_strand_id
1 'polypeptide(L)'
;MDGIATPVDVDVRTGDLALDGLLELVEESRPRKWKTWVTLRARVTLDAVRAQLAAEGYLRAGKKRMLGLFPSVDYRLERVAAVDALREEARAVLRGPLPVTEVSDRDAALVALAAAAELRTLAPGKDRKLYKERIEELTERSGAAAPALKKVIQEVRTAMIVAATAASTAGAASGG
;
A
#
# COMPACT_ATOMS: atom_id res chain seq x y z
N MET A 1 -1.68 -24.18 5.61
CA MET A 1 -0.47 -23.75 4.86
C MET A 1 0.10 -22.55 5.60
N ASP A 2 1.34 -22.65 6.06
CA ASP A 2 1.91 -21.70 7.04
C ASP A 2 2.32 -20.32 6.50
N GLY A 3 1.87 -19.97 5.31
CA GLY A 3 2.12 -18.64 4.71
C GLY A 3 3.60 -18.32 4.47
N ILE A 4 4.43 -19.34 4.29
CA ILE A 4 5.83 -19.19 3.89
C ILE A 4 5.86 -18.84 2.40
N ALA A 5 6.52 -17.74 2.05
CA ALA A 5 6.74 -17.35 0.67
C ALA A 5 8.05 -17.96 0.17
N THR A 6 7.96 -18.59 -1.00
CA THR A 6 9.10 -19.06 -1.77
C THR A 6 8.93 -18.60 -3.22
N PRO A 7 9.99 -18.26 -3.93
CA PRO A 7 9.89 -17.91 -5.33
C PRO A 7 9.43 -19.13 -6.13
N VAL A 8 8.57 -18.91 -7.11
CA VAL A 8 8.10 -19.94 -8.05
C VAL A 8 8.97 -19.95 -9.29
N ASP A 9 9.36 -18.77 -9.73
CA ASP A 9 10.23 -18.57 -10.88
C ASP A 9 11.13 -17.38 -10.57
N VAL A 10 12.43 -17.61 -10.58
CA VAL A 10 13.45 -16.60 -10.21
C VAL A 10 13.94 -15.79 -11.42
N ASP A 11 13.67 -16.27 -12.62
CA ASP A 11 14.11 -15.62 -13.86
C ASP A 11 13.11 -14.56 -14.34
N VAL A 12 11.93 -14.49 -13.74
CA VAL A 12 10.91 -13.50 -14.09
C VAL A 12 11.37 -12.11 -13.67
N ARG A 13 11.28 -11.18 -14.60
CA ARG A 13 11.43 -9.73 -14.35
C ARG A 13 10.13 -9.02 -14.71
N THR A 14 9.59 -8.27 -13.77
CA THR A 14 8.34 -7.54 -13.95
C THR A 14 8.57 -6.17 -14.60
N GLY A 15 9.80 -5.66 -14.53
CA GLY A 15 10.15 -4.29 -14.88
C GLY A 15 9.76 -3.25 -13.83
N ASP A 16 9.20 -3.70 -12.70
CA ASP A 16 8.91 -2.88 -11.54
C ASP A 16 10.04 -3.04 -10.52
N LEU A 17 10.75 -1.95 -10.25
CA LEU A 17 11.95 -1.97 -9.37
C LEU A 17 11.65 -2.45 -7.96
N ALA A 18 10.44 -2.19 -7.45
CA ALA A 18 10.07 -2.62 -6.11
C ALA A 18 9.73 -4.12 -6.08
N LEU A 19 9.05 -4.63 -7.10
CA LEU A 19 8.70 -6.04 -7.21
C LEU A 19 9.93 -6.90 -7.54
N ASP A 20 10.75 -6.46 -8.48
CA ASP A 20 11.98 -7.17 -8.86
C ASP A 20 12.97 -7.21 -7.68
N GLY A 21 13.12 -6.11 -6.95
CA GLY A 21 13.94 -6.09 -5.74
C GLY A 21 13.37 -6.92 -4.57
N LEU A 22 12.05 -7.08 -4.50
CA LEU A 22 11.43 -7.99 -3.53
C LEU A 22 11.66 -9.44 -3.93
N LEU A 23 11.53 -9.79 -5.21
CA LEU A 23 11.78 -11.13 -5.73
C LEU A 23 13.22 -11.57 -5.44
N GLU A 24 14.20 -10.72 -5.79
CA GLU A 24 15.61 -10.93 -5.50
C GLU A 24 15.87 -11.16 -3.99
N LEU A 25 15.24 -10.33 -3.14
CA LEU A 25 15.36 -10.49 -1.69
C LEU A 25 14.79 -11.83 -1.20
N VAL A 26 13.65 -12.29 -1.76
CA VAL A 26 13.04 -13.58 -1.39
C VAL A 26 13.92 -14.73 -1.86
N GLU A 27 14.51 -14.63 -3.04
CA GLU A 27 15.42 -15.62 -3.61
C GLU A 27 16.70 -15.79 -2.78
N GLU A 28 17.34 -14.70 -2.42
CA GLU A 28 18.61 -14.69 -1.67
C GLU A 28 18.45 -15.03 -0.18
N SER A 29 17.23 -15.07 0.32
CA SER A 29 16.97 -15.24 1.74
C SER A 29 16.40 -16.61 2.06
N ARG A 30 16.49 -17.02 3.34
CA ARG A 30 15.79 -18.21 3.82
C ARG A 30 14.27 -17.99 3.74
N PRO A 31 13.48 -19.03 3.40
CA PRO A 31 12.02 -18.95 3.35
C PRO A 31 11.43 -18.38 4.65
N ARG A 32 10.55 -17.40 4.53
CA ARG A 32 9.92 -16.70 5.67
C ARG A 32 8.43 -16.52 5.42
N LYS A 33 7.69 -16.21 6.49
CA LYS A 33 6.27 -15.86 6.39
C LYS A 33 6.07 -14.54 5.65
N TRP A 34 5.00 -14.43 4.89
CA TRP A 34 4.63 -13.20 4.17
C TRP A 34 4.70 -11.95 5.04
N LYS A 35 4.18 -12.01 6.26
CA LYS A 35 4.24 -10.89 7.21
C LYS A 35 5.66 -10.36 7.40
N THR A 36 6.64 -11.25 7.44
CA THR A 36 8.05 -10.86 7.57
C THR A 36 8.54 -10.11 6.33
N TRP A 37 8.14 -10.56 5.14
CA TRP A 37 8.52 -9.92 3.88
C TRP A 37 7.93 -8.51 3.74
N VAL A 38 6.65 -8.33 4.10
CA VAL A 38 5.96 -7.03 4.05
C VAL A 38 6.64 -6.01 4.98
N THR A 39 7.15 -6.46 6.13
CA THR A 39 7.79 -5.57 7.12
C THR A 39 9.31 -5.45 6.94
N LEU A 40 9.93 -6.50 6.38
CA LEU A 40 11.37 -6.54 6.16
C LEU A 40 11.74 -5.57 5.04
N ARG A 41 12.61 -4.60 5.38
CA ARG A 41 13.07 -3.59 4.42
C ARG A 41 11.96 -2.71 3.81
N ALA A 42 10.84 -2.52 4.52
CA ALA A 42 9.76 -1.64 4.05
C ALA A 42 10.28 -0.25 3.61
N ARG A 43 11.33 0.26 4.26
CA ARG A 43 12.00 1.50 3.88
C ARG A 43 12.68 1.40 2.51
N VAL A 44 13.36 0.29 2.23
CA VAL A 44 14.05 0.07 0.94
C VAL A 44 13.00 -0.02 -0.18
N THR A 45 11.92 -0.76 0.04
CA THR A 45 10.80 -0.84 -0.90
C THR A 45 10.17 0.54 -1.15
N LEU A 46 9.95 1.33 -0.10
CA LEU A 46 9.44 2.69 -0.24
C LEU A 46 10.37 3.59 -1.05
N ASP A 47 11.67 3.48 -0.84
CA ASP A 47 12.67 4.26 -1.58
C ASP A 47 12.75 3.80 -3.05
N ALA A 48 12.62 2.49 -3.33
CA ALA A 48 12.52 1.96 -4.70
C ALA A 48 11.27 2.49 -5.43
N VAL A 49 10.10 2.44 -4.79
CA VAL A 49 8.85 3.00 -5.35
C VAL A 49 8.99 4.49 -5.61
N ARG A 50 9.59 5.25 -4.70
CA ARG A 50 9.84 6.69 -4.91
C ARG A 50 10.78 6.96 -6.06
N ALA A 51 11.84 6.17 -6.20
CA ALA A 51 12.79 6.28 -7.31
C ALA A 51 12.11 6.00 -8.64
N GLN A 52 11.29 4.95 -8.72
CA GLN A 52 10.51 4.61 -9.90
C GLN A 52 9.52 5.73 -10.27
N LEU A 53 8.72 6.22 -9.32
CA LEU A 53 7.79 7.32 -9.57
C LEU A 53 8.50 8.61 -9.98
N ALA A 54 9.73 8.83 -9.52
CA ALA A 54 10.55 9.96 -9.96
C ALA A 54 11.07 9.74 -11.39
N ALA A 55 11.51 8.54 -11.73
CA ALA A 55 11.95 8.21 -13.10
C ALA A 55 10.80 8.33 -14.11
N GLU A 56 9.58 7.96 -13.73
CA GLU A 56 8.37 8.09 -14.54
C GLU A 56 7.80 9.52 -14.55
N GLY A 57 8.39 10.46 -13.83
CA GLY A 57 8.00 11.87 -13.79
C GLY A 57 6.73 12.17 -12.95
N TYR A 58 6.29 11.24 -12.10
CA TYR A 58 5.21 11.52 -11.14
C TYR A 58 5.70 12.31 -9.95
N LEU A 59 6.95 12.11 -9.53
CA LEU A 59 7.59 12.80 -8.42
C LEU A 59 8.83 13.56 -8.88
N ARG A 60 9.07 14.72 -8.28
CA ARG A 60 10.36 15.41 -8.34
C ARG A 60 11.02 15.33 -6.98
N ALA A 61 12.23 14.76 -6.95
CA ALA A 61 13.06 14.75 -5.76
C ALA A 61 13.82 16.07 -5.62
N GLY A 62 13.63 16.75 -4.52
CA GLY A 62 14.35 17.97 -4.14
C GLY A 62 15.29 17.70 -2.97
N LYS A 63 16.52 18.21 -3.05
CA LYS A 63 17.46 18.15 -1.92
C LYS A 63 17.03 19.17 -0.88
N LYS A 64 16.80 18.74 0.36
CA LYS A 64 16.51 19.59 1.51
C LYS A 64 17.49 19.30 2.64
N ARG A 65 17.79 20.30 3.45
CA ARG A 65 18.56 20.10 4.70
C ARG A 65 17.61 20.28 5.88
N MET A 66 17.47 19.25 6.69
CA MET A 66 16.75 19.37 7.96
C MET A 66 17.68 19.97 9.00
N LEU A 67 17.21 21.02 9.69
CA LEU A 67 17.99 21.78 10.68
C LEU A 67 19.35 22.29 10.15
N GLY A 68 19.49 22.48 8.83
CA GLY A 68 20.73 22.95 8.21
C GLY A 68 21.86 21.93 8.11
N LEU A 69 21.77 20.78 8.79
CA LEU A 69 22.87 19.83 8.99
C LEU A 69 22.62 18.45 8.33
N PHE A 70 21.38 17.96 8.36
CA PHE A 70 21.09 16.61 7.88
C PHE A 70 20.52 16.62 6.46
N PRO A 71 21.14 15.87 5.52
CA PRO A 71 20.58 15.74 4.17
C PRO A 71 19.23 15.03 4.23
N SER A 72 18.23 15.63 3.60
CA SER A 72 16.88 15.08 3.45
C SER A 72 16.43 15.23 2.00
N VAL A 73 15.57 14.33 1.55
CA VAL A 73 14.94 14.42 0.23
C VAL A 73 13.48 14.79 0.42
N ASP A 74 13.06 15.84 -0.23
CA ASP A 74 11.68 16.27 -0.34
C ASP A 74 11.12 15.81 -1.70
N TYR A 75 9.92 15.23 -1.71
CA TYR A 75 9.28 14.78 -2.93
C TYR A 75 8.06 15.62 -3.23
N ARG A 76 8.02 16.20 -4.43
CA ARG A 76 6.88 16.97 -4.92
C ARG A 76 6.17 16.22 -6.01
N LEU A 77 4.85 16.26 -5.98
CA LEU A 77 4.01 15.68 -7.02
C LEU A 77 4.06 16.58 -8.27
N GLU A 78 4.45 16.01 -9.41
CA GLU A 78 4.52 16.71 -10.71
C GLU A 78 3.29 16.43 -11.56
N ARG A 79 2.90 15.18 -11.73
CA ARG A 79 1.74 14.77 -12.52
C ARG A 79 0.44 14.86 -11.72
N VAL A 80 0.13 16.04 -11.20
CA VAL A 80 -1.05 16.26 -10.32
C VAL A 80 -2.33 15.78 -10.99
N ALA A 81 -2.58 16.17 -12.24
CA ALA A 81 -3.80 15.81 -12.96
C ALA A 81 -3.98 14.29 -13.12
N ALA A 82 -2.89 13.55 -13.41
CA ALA A 82 -2.96 12.09 -13.54
C ALA A 82 -3.26 11.41 -12.19
N VAL A 83 -2.67 11.91 -11.11
CA VAL A 83 -2.92 11.39 -9.76
C VAL A 83 -4.33 11.72 -9.30
N ASP A 84 -4.83 12.91 -9.60
CA ASP A 84 -6.21 13.29 -9.25
C ASP A 84 -7.23 12.49 -10.06
N ALA A 85 -6.96 12.20 -11.34
CA ALA A 85 -7.80 11.30 -12.14
C ALA A 85 -7.88 9.90 -11.51
N LEU A 86 -6.74 9.31 -11.13
CA LEU A 86 -6.70 8.00 -10.45
C LEU A 86 -7.45 8.02 -9.11
N ARG A 87 -7.33 9.11 -8.35
CA ARG A 87 -8.07 9.27 -7.09
C ARG A 87 -9.57 9.33 -7.30
N GLU A 88 -10.01 10.08 -8.31
CA GLU A 88 -11.45 10.17 -8.62
C GLU A 88 -12.01 8.85 -9.15
N GLU A 89 -11.25 8.12 -9.97
CA GLU A 89 -11.59 6.77 -10.41
C GLU A 89 -11.77 5.82 -9.20
N ALA A 90 -10.80 5.77 -8.29
CA ALA A 90 -10.88 4.97 -7.08
C ALA A 90 -12.06 5.39 -6.18
N ARG A 91 -12.34 6.70 -6.07
CA ARG A 91 -13.49 7.21 -5.33
C ARG A 91 -14.82 6.89 -6.01
N ALA A 92 -14.88 6.91 -7.33
CA ALA A 92 -16.07 6.52 -8.09
C ALA A 92 -16.40 5.04 -7.86
N VAL A 93 -15.39 4.17 -7.85
CA VAL A 93 -15.53 2.74 -7.48
C VAL A 93 -16.07 2.59 -6.06
N LEU A 94 -15.54 3.37 -5.10
CA LEU A 94 -15.95 3.31 -3.70
C LEU A 94 -17.38 3.85 -3.47
N ARG A 95 -17.73 4.96 -4.11
CA ARG A 95 -19.02 5.66 -3.91
C ARG A 95 -20.12 5.19 -4.86
N GLY A 96 -19.70 4.60 -5.97
CA GLY A 96 -20.46 4.54 -7.18
C GLY A 96 -21.72 3.72 -7.15
N PRO A 97 -22.59 3.92 -8.14
CA PRO A 97 -23.80 3.12 -8.35
C PRO A 97 -23.48 1.76 -9.00
N LEU A 98 -22.26 1.58 -9.53
CA LEU A 98 -21.87 0.34 -10.21
C LEU A 98 -21.90 -0.83 -9.23
N PRO A 99 -22.63 -1.92 -9.52
CA PRO A 99 -22.60 -3.11 -8.71
C PRO A 99 -21.17 -3.64 -8.55
N VAL A 100 -20.79 -4.15 -7.37
CA VAL A 100 -19.42 -4.64 -7.11
C VAL A 100 -19.07 -5.79 -8.06
N THR A 101 -20.04 -6.57 -8.51
CA THR A 101 -19.86 -7.64 -9.50
C THR A 101 -19.37 -7.17 -10.86
N GLU A 102 -19.62 -5.90 -11.20
CA GLU A 102 -19.20 -5.28 -12.46
C GLU A 102 -17.87 -4.49 -12.33
N VAL A 103 -17.39 -4.29 -11.11
CA VAL A 103 -16.09 -3.65 -10.88
C VAL A 103 -14.97 -4.57 -11.34
N SER A 104 -13.93 -4.05 -12.01
CA SER A 104 -12.78 -4.86 -12.40
C SER A 104 -12.02 -5.38 -11.17
N ASP A 105 -11.37 -6.54 -11.31
CA ASP A 105 -10.58 -7.11 -10.20
C ASP A 105 -9.44 -6.18 -9.77
N ARG A 106 -8.84 -5.45 -10.74
CA ARG A 106 -7.80 -4.46 -10.49
C ARG A 106 -8.31 -3.30 -9.64
N ASP A 107 -9.46 -2.74 -9.99
CA ASP A 107 -10.02 -1.59 -9.29
C ASP A 107 -10.55 -1.99 -7.90
N ALA A 108 -11.14 -3.17 -7.79
CA ALA A 108 -11.54 -3.75 -6.51
C ALA A 108 -10.31 -3.93 -5.59
N ALA A 109 -9.21 -4.48 -6.11
CA ALA A 109 -7.97 -4.65 -5.36
C ALA A 109 -7.34 -3.31 -4.95
N LEU A 110 -7.31 -2.33 -5.87
CA LEU A 110 -6.79 -0.98 -5.60
C LEU A 110 -7.54 -0.33 -4.44
N VAL A 111 -8.88 -0.32 -4.50
CA VAL A 111 -9.73 0.29 -3.46
C VAL A 111 -9.60 -0.47 -2.14
N ALA A 112 -9.61 -1.80 -2.17
CA ALA A 112 -9.46 -2.63 -0.98
C ALA A 112 -8.11 -2.41 -0.28
N LEU A 113 -7.00 -2.35 -1.03
CA LEU A 113 -5.66 -2.05 -0.50
C LEU A 113 -5.56 -0.63 0.06
N ALA A 114 -6.08 0.36 -0.67
CA ALA A 114 -6.08 1.76 -0.24
C ALA A 114 -6.91 1.96 1.03
N ALA A 115 -8.04 1.26 1.13
CA ALA A 115 -8.88 1.27 2.34
C ALA A 115 -8.19 0.56 3.52
N ALA A 116 -7.52 -0.58 3.29
CA ALA A 116 -6.76 -1.30 4.30
C ALA A 116 -5.59 -0.47 4.84
N ALA A 117 -4.90 0.26 3.97
CA ALA A 117 -3.82 1.18 4.32
C ALA A 117 -4.31 2.51 4.90
N GLU A 118 -5.62 2.68 5.09
CA GLU A 118 -6.24 3.89 5.66
C GLU A 118 -5.90 5.19 4.91
N LEU A 119 -5.76 5.12 3.58
CA LEU A 119 -5.45 6.30 2.78
C LEU A 119 -6.59 7.32 2.85
N ARG A 120 -6.33 8.45 3.54
CA ARG A 120 -7.30 9.55 3.67
C ARG A 120 -7.67 10.19 2.33
N THR A 121 -6.84 10.02 1.32
CA THR A 121 -7.08 10.48 -0.05
C THR A 121 -8.19 9.70 -0.74
N LEU A 122 -8.47 8.47 -0.33
CA LEU A 122 -9.60 7.67 -0.82
C LEU A 122 -10.89 8.07 -0.11
N ALA A 123 -10.91 8.02 1.21
CA ALA A 123 -12.04 8.42 2.03
C ALA A 123 -11.58 9.06 3.35
N PRO A 124 -12.08 10.27 3.70
CA PRO A 124 -11.87 10.84 5.02
C PRO A 124 -12.32 9.88 6.12
N GLY A 125 -11.63 9.89 7.26
CA GLY A 125 -11.90 8.92 8.35
C GLY A 125 -13.35 8.88 8.81
N LYS A 126 -14.04 10.04 8.82
CA LYS A 126 -15.48 10.15 9.15
C LYS A 126 -16.39 9.44 8.16
N ASP A 127 -16.01 9.39 6.88
CA ASP A 127 -16.83 8.83 5.81
C ASP A 127 -16.60 7.32 5.63
N ARG A 128 -15.53 6.76 6.21
CA ARG A 128 -15.22 5.32 6.09
C ARG A 128 -16.31 4.41 6.60
N LYS A 129 -17.04 4.85 7.63
CA LYS A 129 -18.17 4.08 8.17
C LYS A 129 -19.30 3.94 7.16
N LEU A 130 -19.51 4.95 6.31
CA LEU A 130 -20.54 4.94 5.27
C LEU A 130 -20.23 3.91 4.17
N TYR A 131 -18.94 3.66 3.91
CA TYR A 131 -18.51 2.76 2.84
C TYR A 131 -18.04 1.40 3.34
N LYS A 132 -18.30 1.07 4.62
CA LYS A 132 -17.80 -0.16 5.24
C LYS A 132 -18.23 -1.41 4.47
N GLU A 133 -19.52 -1.55 4.20
CA GLU A 133 -20.09 -2.69 3.48
C GLU A 133 -19.48 -2.81 2.08
N ARG A 134 -19.43 -1.70 1.34
CA ARG A 134 -18.86 -1.71 0.00
C ARG A 134 -17.35 -2.04 -0.01
N ILE A 135 -16.59 -1.59 0.97
CA ILE A 135 -15.17 -1.98 1.12
C ILE A 135 -15.05 -3.48 1.40
N GLU A 136 -15.95 -4.05 2.18
CA GLU A 136 -16.01 -5.49 2.46
C GLU A 136 -16.33 -6.27 1.19
N GLU A 137 -17.33 -5.87 0.41
CA GLU A 137 -17.68 -6.48 -0.87
C GLU A 137 -16.54 -6.39 -1.90
N LEU A 138 -15.88 -5.23 -2.03
CA LEU A 138 -14.72 -5.05 -2.91
C LEU A 138 -13.53 -5.91 -2.46
N THR A 139 -13.35 -6.10 -1.15
CA THR A 139 -12.33 -6.98 -0.59
C THR A 139 -12.63 -8.45 -0.90
N GLU A 140 -13.88 -8.87 -0.79
CA GLU A 140 -14.30 -10.22 -1.16
C GLU A 140 -14.13 -10.46 -2.67
N ARG A 141 -14.52 -9.50 -3.51
CA ARG A 141 -14.34 -9.59 -4.95
C ARG A 141 -12.87 -9.72 -5.33
N SER A 142 -12.01 -8.86 -4.81
CA SER A 142 -10.57 -8.95 -5.06
C SER A 142 -9.96 -10.25 -4.52
N GLY A 143 -10.46 -10.77 -3.41
CA GLY A 143 -10.04 -12.02 -2.80
C GLY A 143 -10.54 -13.26 -3.53
N ALA A 144 -11.64 -13.18 -4.26
CA ALA A 144 -12.11 -14.27 -5.13
C ALA A 144 -11.16 -14.48 -6.32
N ALA A 145 -10.67 -13.36 -6.91
CA ALA A 145 -9.69 -13.41 -7.99
C ALA A 145 -8.27 -13.79 -7.50
N ALA A 146 -7.92 -13.37 -6.27
CA ALA A 146 -6.59 -13.57 -5.69
C ALA A 146 -6.66 -13.82 -4.17
N PRO A 147 -6.83 -15.07 -3.71
CA PRO A 147 -6.95 -15.38 -2.27
C PRO A 147 -5.76 -14.90 -1.43
N ALA A 148 -4.56 -14.86 -2.01
CA ALA A 148 -3.37 -14.31 -1.35
C ALA A 148 -3.51 -12.81 -1.09
N LEU A 149 -4.12 -12.06 -2.00
CA LEU A 149 -4.37 -10.63 -1.86
C LEU A 149 -5.31 -10.32 -0.70
N LYS A 150 -6.41 -11.09 -0.56
CA LYS A 150 -7.32 -10.97 0.60
C LYS A 150 -6.58 -11.08 1.93
N LYS A 151 -5.66 -12.05 2.03
CA LYS A 151 -4.84 -12.25 3.22
C LYS A 151 -3.91 -11.04 3.46
N VAL A 152 -3.25 -10.53 2.42
CA VAL A 152 -2.40 -9.33 2.53
C VAL A 152 -3.20 -8.11 2.99
N ILE A 153 -4.38 -7.88 2.43
CA ILE A 153 -5.28 -6.79 2.85
C ILE A 153 -5.62 -6.91 4.34
N GLN A 154 -5.94 -8.10 4.82
CA GLN A 154 -6.25 -8.33 6.22
C GLN A 154 -5.03 -8.10 7.13
N GLU A 155 -3.84 -8.53 6.71
CA GLU A 155 -2.60 -8.34 7.46
C GLU A 155 -2.20 -6.86 7.53
N VAL A 156 -2.30 -6.11 6.43
CA VAL A 156 -2.07 -4.66 6.40
C VAL A 156 -3.04 -3.95 7.34
N ARG A 157 -4.32 -4.28 7.29
CA ARG A 157 -5.32 -3.71 8.19
C ARG A 157 -5.00 -3.99 9.67
N THR A 158 -4.60 -5.21 10.00
CA THR A 158 -4.21 -5.59 11.37
C THR A 158 -2.97 -4.82 11.81
N ALA A 159 -1.96 -4.69 10.95
CA ALA A 159 -0.74 -3.95 11.25
C ALA A 159 -1.03 -2.45 11.51
N MET A 160 -1.94 -1.85 10.76
CA MET A 160 -2.35 -0.45 10.96
C MET A 160 -3.07 -0.25 12.29
N ILE A 161 -3.95 -1.18 12.69
CA ILE A 161 -4.64 -1.14 13.99
C ILE A 161 -3.63 -1.22 15.13
N VAL A 162 -2.67 -2.15 15.06
CA VAL A 162 -1.62 -2.33 16.09
C VAL A 162 -0.75 -1.07 16.20
N ALA A 163 -0.36 -0.48 15.07
CA ALA A 163 0.43 0.76 15.06
C ALA A 163 -0.33 1.94 15.68
N ALA A 164 -1.62 2.08 15.38
CA ALA A 164 -2.46 3.12 15.96
C ALA A 164 -2.63 2.96 17.49
N THR A 165 -2.78 1.72 17.97
CA THR A 165 -2.89 1.42 19.40
C THR A 165 -1.58 1.71 20.14
N ALA A 166 -0.43 1.32 19.55
CA ALA A 166 0.88 1.59 20.14
C ALA A 166 1.17 3.11 20.23
N ALA A 167 0.77 3.89 19.24
CA ALA A 167 0.93 5.34 19.25
C ALA A 167 0.07 6.00 20.34
N SER A 168 -1.15 5.51 20.59
CA SER A 168 -2.04 6.04 21.64
C SER A 168 -1.53 5.72 23.05
N THR A 169 -0.92 4.58 23.28
CA THR A 169 -0.34 4.20 24.58
C THR A 169 0.95 4.97 24.89
N ALA A 170 1.78 5.24 23.88
CA ALA A 170 3.00 6.05 24.05
C ALA A 170 2.67 7.52 24.43
N GLY A 171 1.59 8.07 23.87
CA GLY A 171 1.12 9.43 24.20
C GLY A 171 0.57 9.56 25.62
N ALA A 172 0.01 8.50 26.19
CA ALA A 172 -0.53 8.51 27.56
C ALA A 172 0.58 8.39 28.63
N ALA A 173 1.74 7.85 28.30
CA ALA A 173 2.86 7.67 29.22
C ALA A 173 3.76 8.92 29.36
N SER A 174 3.62 9.92 28.48
CA SER A 174 4.41 11.16 28.49
C SER A 174 3.69 12.36 29.10
N GLY A 175 2.51 12.20 29.69
CA GLY A 175 1.66 13.24 30.27
C GLY A 175 1.47 13.11 31.79
N GLY A 176 2.39 12.46 32.51
CA GLY A 176 2.36 12.35 33.98
C GLY A 176 3.56 13.08 34.61
#